data_fe4eb39206196b718d7381879cae88cf
#
_entry.id   fe4eb39206196b718d7381879cae88cf
#
_cell.length_a   1.000
_cell.length_b   1.000
_cell.length_c   1.000
_cell.angle_alpha   90.00
_cell.angle_beta   90.00
_cell.angle_gamma   90.00
#
_symmetry.space_group_name_H-M   'P 1'
#
loop_
_entity.id
_entity.type
_entity.pdbx_description
1 polymer ?
#
loop_
_entity_poly.entity_id
_entity_poly.type
_entity_poly.pdbx_seq_one_letter_code
_entity_poly.pdbx_strand_id
1 'polypeptide(L)'
;GGGVPLPYGVFYYIIPGFGSLRTPLRWLWLFALGLSIFSVISLSLYKSKLKNIILIGCLLIVVLGGTRIRKVYYAPIPSQYPKVYKFVGSLEGDVIIELPMYNWGFGVPAKNDFWRMLYSLEHGKKLVNGASGFAPPEYEALADILWSKFPSIELESRLKEIGVDYIVVHKKEFNSEKLQKISNWGKEKIIYEDDSEFVYEI
;
A
#
# COMPACT_ATOMS: atom_id res chain seq x y z
N GLY A 1 -6.41 22.55 -8.98
CA GLY A 1 -7.25 23.27 -8.05
C GLY A 1 -6.41 24.02 -7.04
N GLY A 2 -6.41 25.36 -7.10
CA GLY A 2 -5.70 26.22 -6.16
C GLY A 2 -6.35 26.18 -4.79
N GLY A 3 -5.91 25.28 -3.93
CA GLY A 3 -6.30 25.29 -2.51
C GLY A 3 -5.58 26.40 -1.78
N VAL A 4 -6.31 27.08 -0.88
CA VAL A 4 -5.70 28.04 0.05
C VAL A 4 -4.61 27.28 0.84
N PRO A 5 -3.37 27.79 0.90
CA PRO A 5 -2.32 27.12 1.66
C PRO A 5 -2.72 27.11 3.15
N LEU A 6 -2.97 25.90 3.66
CA LEU A 6 -3.18 25.72 5.10
C LEU A 6 -1.92 26.16 5.86
N PRO A 7 -2.00 26.51 7.15
CA PRO A 7 -0.84 26.91 7.97
C PRO A 7 0.36 25.98 7.82
N TYR A 8 0.13 24.67 7.63
CA TYR A 8 1.18 23.70 7.37
C TYR A 8 1.96 23.99 6.07
N GLY A 9 1.29 24.45 5.01
CA GLY A 9 1.95 24.83 3.76
C GLY A 9 2.95 25.97 3.95
N VAL A 10 2.63 26.93 4.79
CA VAL A 10 3.55 28.01 5.14
C VAL A 10 4.78 27.46 5.88
N PHE A 11 4.57 26.62 6.89
CA PHE A 11 5.68 26.00 7.64
C PHE A 11 6.54 25.09 6.79
N TYR A 12 5.94 24.38 5.81
CA TYR A 12 6.65 23.52 4.87
C TYR A 12 7.74 24.27 4.10
N TYR A 13 7.49 25.50 3.70
CA TYR A 13 8.44 26.30 2.94
C TYR A 13 9.38 27.17 3.79
N ILE A 14 8.97 27.56 5.00
CA ILE A 14 9.72 28.52 5.83
C ILE A 14 10.61 27.81 6.84
N ILE A 15 10.17 26.69 7.41
CA ILE A 15 10.90 26.02 8.49
C ILE A 15 11.82 24.92 7.90
N PRO A 16 13.15 25.04 8.08
CA PRO A 16 14.07 23.99 7.65
C PRO A 16 13.69 22.62 8.25
N GLY A 17 13.65 21.59 7.42
CA GLY A 17 13.30 20.22 7.84
C GLY A 17 11.79 19.92 7.83
N PHE A 18 10.90 20.91 7.74
CA PHE A 18 9.46 20.63 7.67
C PHE A 18 9.06 19.91 6.38
N GLY A 19 9.76 20.15 5.27
CA GLY A 19 9.57 19.44 4.01
C GLY A 19 9.90 17.93 4.08
N SER A 20 10.72 17.53 5.07
CA SER A 20 11.07 16.13 5.31
C SER A 20 10.02 15.38 6.16
N LEU A 21 9.02 16.09 6.70
CA LEU A 21 7.96 15.48 7.49
C LEU A 21 6.95 14.77 6.61
N ARG A 22 7.13 13.48 6.44
CA ARG A 22 6.27 12.61 5.62
C ARG A 22 4.81 12.54 6.10
N THR A 23 4.59 12.67 7.41
CA THR A 23 3.25 12.50 7.99
C THR A 23 3.02 13.54 9.09
N PRO A 24 2.65 14.79 8.73
CA PRO A 24 2.41 15.86 9.71
C PRO A 24 1.33 15.52 10.73
N LEU A 25 0.40 14.63 10.38
CA LEU A 25 -0.64 14.14 11.29
C LEU A 25 -0.09 13.49 12.57
N ARG A 26 1.16 13.02 12.57
CA ARG A 26 1.79 12.47 13.80
C ARG A 26 1.96 13.53 14.88
N TRP A 27 2.10 14.79 14.53
CA TRP A 27 2.19 15.90 15.47
C TRP A 27 0.87 16.22 16.14
N LEU A 28 -0.27 15.77 15.58
CA LEU A 28 -1.57 15.94 16.20
C LEU A 28 -1.66 15.30 17.57
N TRP A 29 -0.92 14.22 17.83
CA TRP A 29 -0.89 13.58 19.13
C TRP A 29 -0.22 14.48 20.19
N LEU A 30 0.90 15.13 19.85
CA LEU A 30 1.57 16.08 20.73
C LEU A 30 0.72 17.33 20.92
N PHE A 31 0.09 17.82 19.86
CA PHE A 31 -0.84 18.95 19.94
C PHE A 31 -2.05 18.60 20.82
N ALA A 32 -2.65 17.43 20.67
CA ALA A 32 -3.77 16.98 21.48
C ALA A 32 -3.37 16.83 22.95
N LEU A 33 -2.17 16.32 23.24
CA LEU A 33 -1.62 16.23 24.59
C LEU A 33 -1.46 17.63 25.20
N GLY A 34 -0.81 18.55 24.51
CA GLY A 34 -0.63 19.92 24.96
C GLY A 34 -1.96 20.63 25.21
N LEU A 35 -2.92 20.48 24.28
CA LEU A 35 -4.26 21.05 24.42
C LEU A 35 -5.01 20.46 25.62
N SER A 36 -4.86 19.17 25.88
CA SER A 36 -5.48 18.49 27.03
C SER A 36 -4.92 19.04 28.36
N ILE A 37 -3.60 19.17 28.47
CA ILE A 37 -2.94 19.74 29.67
C ILE A 37 -3.39 21.18 29.88
N PHE A 38 -3.37 21.99 28.81
CA PHE A 38 -3.80 23.39 28.89
C PHE A 38 -5.26 23.51 29.30
N SER A 39 -6.15 22.65 28.78
CA SER A 39 -7.57 22.61 29.12
C SER A 39 -7.79 22.27 30.59
N VAL A 40 -7.04 21.28 31.12
CA VAL A 40 -7.12 20.91 32.55
C VAL A 40 -6.68 22.06 33.45
N ILE A 41 -5.56 22.71 33.15
CA ILE A 41 -5.08 23.87 33.91
C ILE A 41 -6.11 25.00 33.87
N SER A 42 -6.59 25.36 32.67
CA SER A 42 -7.58 26.42 32.51
C SER A 42 -8.87 26.14 33.28
N LEU A 43 -9.39 24.91 33.18
CA LEU A 43 -10.58 24.52 33.91
C LEU A 43 -10.35 24.42 35.42
N SER A 44 -9.14 24.13 35.92
CA SER A 44 -8.84 24.12 37.34
C SER A 44 -8.97 25.51 37.98
N LEU A 45 -8.67 26.55 37.24
CA LEU A 45 -8.78 27.93 37.66
C LEU A 45 -10.24 28.46 37.70
N TYR A 46 -11.16 27.72 37.06
CA TYR A 46 -12.55 28.14 36.96
C TYR A 46 -13.40 27.61 38.13
N LYS A 47 -13.94 28.51 38.96
CA LYS A 47 -14.69 28.16 40.19
C LYS A 47 -16.20 28.02 40.00
N SER A 48 -16.72 27.85 38.81
CA SER A 48 -18.15 27.78 38.49
C SER A 48 -18.67 26.36 38.41
N LYS A 49 -19.95 26.12 38.74
CA LYS A 49 -20.67 24.87 38.48
C LYS A 49 -20.66 24.49 37.00
N LEU A 50 -20.54 25.47 36.10
CA LEU A 50 -20.43 25.27 34.66
C LEU A 50 -19.21 24.41 34.26
N LYS A 51 -18.15 24.43 35.08
CA LYS A 51 -16.96 23.57 34.88
C LYS A 51 -17.33 22.08 34.78
N ASN A 52 -18.17 21.60 35.69
CA ASN A 52 -18.55 20.18 35.71
C ASN A 52 -19.39 19.82 34.49
N ILE A 53 -20.25 20.72 34.04
CA ILE A 53 -21.05 20.50 32.82
C ILE A 53 -20.14 20.40 31.59
N ILE A 54 -19.15 21.31 31.48
CA ILE A 54 -18.18 21.29 30.37
C ILE A 54 -17.38 19.99 30.40
N LEU A 55 -16.88 19.57 31.56
CA LEU A 55 -16.12 18.31 31.69
C LEU A 55 -16.94 17.08 31.29
N ILE A 56 -18.20 17.01 31.74
CA ILE A 56 -19.10 15.90 31.34
C ILE A 56 -19.36 15.94 29.83
N GLY A 57 -19.60 17.13 29.25
CA GLY A 57 -19.80 17.29 27.83
C GLY A 57 -18.58 16.82 27.02
N CYS A 58 -17.36 17.23 27.43
CA CYS A 58 -16.13 16.78 26.80
C CYS A 58 -15.94 15.25 26.91
N LEU A 59 -16.21 14.67 28.08
CA LEU A 59 -16.15 13.24 28.31
C LEU A 59 -17.11 12.47 27.38
N LEU A 60 -18.35 12.96 27.26
CA LEU A 60 -19.33 12.37 26.35
C LEU A 60 -18.89 12.43 24.90
N ILE A 61 -18.31 13.56 24.44
CA ILE A 61 -17.78 13.67 23.09
C ILE A 61 -16.65 12.68 22.84
N VAL A 62 -15.74 12.50 23.78
CA VAL A 62 -14.64 11.54 23.67
C VAL A 62 -15.16 10.11 23.61
N VAL A 63 -16.08 9.73 24.50
CA VAL A 63 -16.68 8.41 24.55
C VAL A 63 -17.44 8.12 23.25
N LEU A 64 -18.33 9.01 22.81
CA LEU A 64 -19.12 8.85 21.59
C LEU A 64 -18.22 8.88 20.33
N GLY A 65 -17.17 9.68 20.33
CA GLY A 65 -16.19 9.69 19.24
C GLY A 65 -15.34 8.43 19.17
N GLY A 66 -14.98 7.87 20.33
CA GLY A 66 -14.19 6.65 20.45
C GLY A 66 -14.96 5.36 20.12
N THR A 67 -16.29 5.39 20.22
CA THR A 67 -17.14 4.22 19.90
C THR A 67 -17.34 3.96 18.41
N ARG A 68 -16.81 4.82 17.52
CA ARG A 68 -16.83 4.52 16.09
C ARG A 68 -15.93 3.31 15.84
N ILE A 69 -16.55 2.15 15.70
CA ILE A 69 -15.88 0.92 15.29
C ILE A 69 -15.33 1.15 13.88
N ARG A 70 -14.02 1.34 13.78
CA ARG A 70 -13.35 1.33 12.48
C ARG A 70 -13.34 -0.11 11.99
N LYS A 71 -13.62 -0.32 10.70
CA LYS A 71 -13.40 -1.62 10.08
C LYS A 71 -11.94 -2.01 10.31
N VAL A 72 -11.72 -3.04 11.11
CA VAL A 72 -10.39 -3.61 11.30
C VAL A 72 -10.18 -4.60 10.17
N TYR A 73 -9.15 -4.37 9.38
CA TYR A 73 -8.72 -5.34 8.37
C TYR A 73 -7.73 -6.28 9.03
N TYR A 74 -8.10 -7.54 9.14
CA TYR A 74 -7.19 -8.57 9.62
C TYR A 74 -6.31 -9.04 8.48
N ALA A 75 -5.02 -9.24 8.75
CA ALA A 75 -4.16 -9.94 7.82
C ALA A 75 -4.63 -11.39 7.68
N PRO A 76 -4.68 -11.96 6.46
CA PRO A 76 -5.01 -13.35 6.28
C PRO A 76 -3.95 -14.22 6.98
N ILE A 77 -4.39 -15.33 7.55
CA ILE A 77 -3.49 -16.35 8.10
C ILE A 77 -2.97 -17.25 6.96
N PRO A 78 -1.82 -17.95 7.10
CA PRO A 78 -1.22 -18.75 6.03
C PRO A 78 -2.16 -19.74 5.36
N SER A 79 -3.11 -20.33 6.12
CA SER A 79 -4.11 -21.25 5.56
C SER A 79 -5.11 -20.59 4.59
N GLN A 80 -5.17 -19.26 4.57
CA GLN A 80 -6.04 -18.46 3.71
C GLN A 80 -5.30 -17.87 2.50
N TYR A 81 -3.99 -18.11 2.39
CA TYR A 81 -3.20 -17.60 1.28
C TYR A 81 -3.64 -18.25 -0.03
N PRO A 82 -3.64 -17.52 -1.16
CA PRO A 82 -3.89 -18.10 -2.46
C PRO A 82 -2.97 -19.30 -2.76
N LYS A 83 -3.53 -20.32 -3.40
CA LYS A 83 -2.80 -21.57 -3.68
C LYS A 83 -1.58 -21.36 -4.57
N VAL A 84 -1.60 -20.36 -5.42
CA VAL A 84 -0.49 -19.98 -6.31
C VAL A 84 0.80 -19.78 -5.54
N TYR A 85 0.78 -19.19 -4.35
CA TYR A 85 2.00 -18.94 -3.57
C TYR A 85 2.67 -20.21 -3.07
N LYS A 86 1.87 -21.21 -2.69
CA LYS A 86 2.39 -22.52 -2.33
C LYS A 86 2.99 -23.24 -3.55
N PHE A 87 2.33 -23.12 -4.71
CA PHE A 87 2.85 -23.66 -5.98
C PHE A 87 4.17 -23.00 -6.35
N VAL A 88 4.22 -21.65 -6.36
CA VAL A 88 5.45 -20.90 -6.65
C VAL A 88 6.58 -21.23 -5.68
N GLY A 89 6.27 -21.48 -4.41
CA GLY A 89 7.26 -21.91 -3.41
C GLY A 89 7.88 -23.29 -3.70
N SER A 90 7.20 -24.15 -4.45
CA SER A 90 7.73 -25.47 -4.84
C SER A 90 8.58 -25.47 -6.11
N LEU A 91 8.63 -24.35 -6.84
CA LEU A 91 9.42 -24.22 -8.07
C LEU A 91 10.90 -23.98 -7.74
N GLU A 92 11.77 -24.33 -8.67
CA GLU A 92 13.16 -23.87 -8.67
C GLU A 92 13.23 -22.38 -9.00
N GLY A 93 14.41 -21.75 -8.88
CA GLY A 93 14.58 -20.29 -9.08
C GLY A 93 14.26 -19.45 -7.85
N ASP A 94 14.68 -18.17 -7.89
CA ASP A 94 14.75 -17.31 -6.71
C ASP A 94 13.90 -16.06 -6.77
N VAL A 95 13.55 -15.59 -7.98
CA VAL A 95 12.99 -14.25 -8.18
C VAL A 95 11.66 -14.29 -8.90
N ILE A 96 10.66 -13.68 -8.33
CA ILE A 96 9.34 -13.53 -8.95
C ILE A 96 8.93 -12.06 -9.09
N ILE A 97 8.08 -11.81 -10.08
CA ILE A 97 7.38 -10.56 -10.23
C ILE A 97 5.88 -10.82 -10.33
N GLU A 98 5.09 -9.99 -9.67
CA GLU A 98 3.62 -10.09 -9.70
C GLU A 98 3.00 -8.91 -10.44
N LEU A 99 2.10 -9.19 -11.36
CA LEU A 99 1.48 -8.19 -12.21
C LEU A 99 -0.04 -8.05 -11.95
N PRO A 100 -0.56 -6.80 -11.99
CA PRO A 100 0.13 -5.54 -12.26
C PRO A 100 0.91 -5.03 -11.03
N MET A 101 2.07 -4.44 -11.24
CA MET A 101 2.84 -3.79 -10.17
C MET A 101 2.15 -2.51 -9.72
N TYR A 102 2.28 -2.20 -8.42
CA TYR A 102 1.86 -0.92 -7.89
C TYR A 102 2.65 0.23 -8.53
N ASN A 103 1.90 1.24 -8.98
CA ASN A 103 2.44 2.50 -9.45
C ASN A 103 1.54 3.64 -9.02
N TRP A 104 2.12 4.73 -8.55
CA TRP A 104 1.39 5.92 -8.11
C TRP A 104 0.53 6.56 -9.22
N GLY A 105 0.92 6.40 -10.49
CA GLY A 105 0.28 7.02 -11.65
C GLY A 105 -0.90 6.25 -12.26
N PHE A 106 -0.96 4.92 -12.11
CA PHE A 106 -1.88 4.06 -12.88
C PHE A 106 -3.05 3.46 -12.11
N GLY A 107 -3.25 3.89 -10.86
CA GLY A 107 -4.43 3.46 -10.11
C GLY A 107 -4.38 2.01 -9.60
N VAL A 108 -3.25 1.32 -9.71
CA VAL A 108 -3.05 0.01 -9.06
C VAL A 108 -2.96 0.26 -7.55
N PRO A 109 -3.84 -0.33 -6.74
CA PRO A 109 -3.83 -0.05 -5.31
C PRO A 109 -2.59 -0.58 -4.61
N ALA A 110 -1.87 0.28 -3.90
CA ALA A 110 -0.70 -0.11 -3.09
C ALA A 110 -0.99 -1.28 -2.14
N LYS A 111 -2.22 -1.39 -1.67
CA LYS A 111 -2.63 -2.45 -0.76
C LYS A 111 -2.44 -3.85 -1.36
N ASN A 112 -2.52 -4.01 -2.69
CA ASN A 112 -2.33 -5.29 -3.35
C ASN A 112 -0.87 -5.75 -3.20
N ASP A 113 0.09 -4.86 -3.41
CA ASP A 113 1.51 -5.18 -3.22
C ASP A 113 1.85 -5.39 -1.74
N PHE A 114 1.17 -4.74 -0.79
CA PHE A 114 1.32 -5.10 0.63
C PHE A 114 0.91 -6.54 0.91
N TRP A 115 -0.17 -7.04 0.30
CA TRP A 115 -0.57 -8.44 0.45
C TRP A 115 0.41 -9.39 -0.22
N ARG A 116 0.92 -9.04 -1.41
CA ARG A 116 1.95 -9.82 -2.11
C ARG A 116 3.24 -9.92 -1.28
N MET A 117 3.66 -8.80 -0.70
CA MET A 117 4.79 -8.79 0.25
C MET A 117 4.54 -9.70 1.47
N LEU A 118 3.30 -9.77 1.98
CA LEU A 118 2.95 -10.71 3.04
C LEU A 118 2.98 -12.16 2.54
N TYR A 119 2.43 -12.42 1.36
CA TYR A 119 2.40 -13.76 0.77
C TYR A 119 3.79 -14.28 0.36
N SER A 120 4.77 -13.39 0.21
CA SER A 120 6.16 -13.80 -0.04
C SER A 120 6.74 -14.67 1.07
N LEU A 121 6.18 -14.62 2.27
CA LEU A 121 6.53 -15.51 3.37
C LEU A 121 6.17 -16.98 3.08
N GLU A 122 5.18 -17.25 2.23
CA GLU A 122 4.79 -18.62 1.85
C GLU A 122 5.72 -19.19 0.81
N HIS A 123 6.07 -18.42 -0.23
CA HIS A 123 6.92 -18.93 -1.31
C HIS A 123 8.42 -18.77 -1.06
N GLY A 124 8.83 -17.91 -0.14
CA GLY A 124 10.23 -17.72 0.25
C GLY A 124 11.15 -17.14 -0.82
N LYS A 125 10.61 -16.73 -1.97
CA LYS A 125 11.38 -16.17 -3.10
C LYS A 125 11.51 -14.65 -2.99
N LYS A 126 12.49 -14.08 -3.67
CA LYS A 126 12.68 -12.64 -3.80
C LYS A 126 11.54 -12.06 -4.67
N LEU A 127 10.85 -11.06 -4.15
CA LEU A 127 9.77 -10.39 -4.86
C LEU A 127 10.27 -9.04 -5.41
N VAL A 128 10.11 -8.85 -6.73
CA VAL A 128 10.44 -7.56 -7.38
C VAL A 128 9.47 -6.46 -6.94
N ASN A 129 8.21 -6.83 -6.71
CA ASN A 129 7.20 -5.90 -6.23
C ASN A 129 7.52 -5.37 -4.83
N GLY A 130 7.14 -4.13 -4.59
CA GLY A 130 7.23 -3.54 -3.26
C GLY A 130 6.30 -2.34 -3.15
N ALA A 131 5.80 -2.09 -1.95
CA ALA A 131 5.04 -0.90 -1.65
C ALA A 131 5.64 -0.22 -0.42
N SER A 132 6.15 0.98 -0.64
CA SER A 132 6.67 1.82 0.44
C SER A 132 6.21 3.26 0.21
N GLY A 133 6.57 4.15 1.08
CA GLY A 133 6.24 5.55 0.86
C GLY A 133 7.21 6.29 -0.07
N PHE A 134 8.24 5.61 -0.55
CA PHE A 134 9.17 6.10 -1.56
C PHE A 134 9.47 4.94 -2.49
N ALA A 135 9.23 5.13 -3.78
CA ALA A 135 9.65 4.18 -4.79
C ALA A 135 10.98 4.66 -5.40
N PRO A 136 11.96 3.77 -5.58
CA PRO A 136 13.13 4.09 -6.39
C PRO A 136 12.72 4.45 -7.82
N PRO A 137 13.40 5.40 -8.49
CA PRO A 137 13.08 5.77 -9.87
C PRO A 137 13.09 4.59 -10.85
N GLU A 138 13.97 3.62 -10.63
CA GLU A 138 14.09 2.40 -11.44
C GLU A 138 12.86 1.51 -11.28
N TYR A 139 12.30 1.44 -10.07
CA TYR A 139 11.06 0.71 -9.79
C TYR A 139 9.87 1.34 -10.51
N GLU A 140 9.73 2.67 -10.41
CA GLU A 140 8.65 3.40 -11.09
C GLU A 140 8.75 3.24 -12.59
N ALA A 141 9.95 3.38 -13.16
CA ALA A 141 10.19 3.18 -14.59
C ALA A 141 9.84 1.75 -15.05
N LEU A 142 10.18 0.73 -14.26
CA LEU A 142 9.83 -0.65 -14.55
C LEU A 142 8.31 -0.86 -14.50
N ALA A 143 7.64 -0.35 -13.47
CA ALA A 143 6.19 -0.46 -13.31
C ALA A 143 5.45 0.24 -14.46
N ASP A 144 5.91 1.42 -14.90
CA ASP A 144 5.35 2.16 -16.03
C ASP A 144 5.46 1.39 -17.34
N ILE A 145 6.62 0.81 -17.61
CA ILE A 145 6.85 0.03 -18.83
C ILE A 145 6.00 -1.25 -18.81
N LEU A 146 5.94 -1.95 -17.68
CA LEU A 146 5.12 -3.15 -17.52
C LEU A 146 3.63 -2.84 -17.67
N TRP A 147 3.17 -1.72 -17.11
CA TRP A 147 1.78 -1.32 -17.26
C TRP A 147 1.42 -1.00 -18.71
N SER A 148 2.28 -0.29 -19.43
CA SER A 148 1.99 0.20 -20.78
C SER A 148 2.28 -0.82 -21.87
N LYS A 149 3.36 -1.59 -21.76
CA LYS A 149 3.89 -2.43 -22.85
C LYS A 149 3.78 -3.94 -22.61
N PHE A 150 3.47 -4.39 -21.39
CA PHE A 150 3.29 -5.83 -21.16
C PHE A 150 1.96 -6.33 -21.76
N PRO A 151 1.95 -7.44 -22.48
CA PRO A 151 3.07 -8.34 -22.76
C PRO A 151 3.89 -7.93 -24.01
N SER A 152 5.20 -8.11 -23.95
CA SER A 152 6.09 -7.98 -25.11
C SER A 152 7.37 -8.78 -24.94
N ILE A 153 7.99 -9.19 -26.05
CA ILE A 153 9.25 -9.96 -26.05
C ILE A 153 10.39 -9.13 -25.47
N GLU A 154 10.43 -7.82 -25.77
CA GLU A 154 11.43 -6.89 -25.25
C GLU A 154 11.40 -6.84 -23.71
N LEU A 155 10.20 -6.80 -23.13
CA LEU A 155 10.05 -6.79 -21.67
C LEU A 155 10.42 -8.12 -21.03
N GLU A 156 10.12 -9.21 -21.68
CA GLU A 156 10.54 -10.54 -21.22
C GLU A 156 12.08 -10.60 -21.13
N SER A 157 12.77 -10.16 -22.19
CA SER A 157 14.24 -10.13 -22.18
C SER A 157 14.77 -9.27 -21.04
N ARG A 158 14.17 -8.10 -20.81
CA ARG A 158 14.53 -7.22 -19.69
C ARG A 158 14.26 -7.84 -18.33
N LEU A 159 13.17 -8.57 -18.15
CA LEU A 159 12.89 -9.28 -16.90
C LEU A 159 13.92 -10.38 -16.65
N LYS A 160 14.33 -11.10 -17.70
CA LYS A 160 15.43 -12.08 -17.62
C LYS A 160 16.76 -11.42 -17.22
N GLU A 161 17.09 -10.28 -17.78
CA GLU A 161 18.31 -9.53 -17.45
C GLU A 161 18.37 -9.12 -15.97
N ILE A 162 17.24 -8.77 -15.36
CA ILE A 162 17.18 -8.48 -13.92
C ILE A 162 17.02 -9.73 -13.04
N GLY A 163 17.02 -10.91 -13.66
CA GLY A 163 17.04 -12.20 -12.96
C GLY A 163 15.67 -12.69 -12.51
N VAL A 164 14.58 -12.26 -13.14
CA VAL A 164 13.23 -12.80 -12.84
C VAL A 164 13.07 -14.17 -13.46
N ASP A 165 12.65 -15.14 -12.66
CA ASP A 165 12.38 -16.51 -13.10
C ASP A 165 10.90 -16.72 -13.46
N TYR A 166 10.00 -16.10 -12.70
CA TYR A 166 8.55 -16.30 -12.88
C TYR A 166 7.76 -15.00 -12.83
N ILE A 167 6.72 -14.95 -13.65
CA ILE A 167 5.71 -13.87 -13.64
C ILE A 167 4.39 -14.44 -13.12
N VAL A 168 3.89 -13.90 -12.02
CA VAL A 168 2.54 -14.16 -11.51
C VAL A 168 1.60 -13.07 -12.00
N VAL A 169 0.52 -13.42 -12.68
CA VAL A 169 -0.46 -12.48 -13.22
C VAL A 169 -1.79 -12.64 -12.50
N HIS A 170 -2.26 -11.60 -11.86
CA HIS A 170 -3.56 -11.55 -11.20
C HIS A 170 -4.66 -11.18 -12.20
N LYS A 171 -5.41 -12.16 -12.68
CA LYS A 171 -6.43 -12.03 -13.73
C LYS A 171 -7.45 -10.93 -13.44
N LYS A 172 -7.92 -10.85 -12.20
CA LYS A 172 -8.99 -9.92 -11.77
C LYS A 172 -8.55 -8.45 -11.75
N GLU A 173 -7.26 -8.18 -11.85
CA GLU A 173 -6.71 -6.83 -11.84
C GLU A 173 -6.51 -6.25 -13.25
N PHE A 174 -6.75 -7.05 -14.29
CA PHE A 174 -6.70 -6.63 -15.69
C PHE A 174 -8.09 -6.56 -16.32
N ASN A 175 -8.25 -5.68 -17.30
CA ASN A 175 -9.42 -5.70 -18.15
C ASN A 175 -9.36 -6.90 -19.12
N SER A 176 -10.52 -7.30 -19.66
CA SER A 176 -10.66 -8.49 -20.51
C SER A 176 -9.79 -8.44 -21.75
N GLU A 177 -9.63 -7.28 -22.38
CA GLU A 177 -8.81 -7.12 -23.58
C GLU A 177 -7.33 -7.37 -23.30
N LYS A 178 -6.80 -6.76 -22.24
CA LYS A 178 -5.39 -6.91 -21.86
C LYS A 178 -5.13 -8.32 -21.35
N LEU A 179 -6.05 -8.89 -20.60
CA LEU A 179 -5.94 -10.27 -20.11
C LEU A 179 -5.87 -11.28 -21.27
N GLN A 180 -6.68 -11.09 -22.33
CA GLN A 180 -6.62 -11.93 -23.52
C GLN A 180 -5.28 -11.82 -24.24
N LYS A 181 -4.71 -10.61 -24.35
CA LYS A 181 -3.37 -10.41 -24.93
C LYS A 181 -2.30 -11.14 -24.12
N ILE A 182 -2.38 -11.06 -22.78
CA ILE A 182 -1.45 -11.73 -21.86
C ILE A 182 -1.55 -13.25 -21.99
N SER A 183 -2.76 -13.79 -21.97
CA SER A 183 -3.00 -15.23 -22.10
C SER A 183 -2.49 -15.77 -23.45
N ASN A 184 -2.72 -15.06 -24.55
CA ASN A 184 -2.26 -15.47 -25.87
C ASN A 184 -0.74 -15.41 -26.00
N TRP A 185 -0.10 -14.38 -25.41
CA TRP A 185 1.36 -14.22 -25.46
C TRP A 185 2.09 -15.32 -24.72
N GLY A 186 1.62 -15.72 -23.56
CA GLY A 186 2.31 -16.68 -22.68
C GLY A 186 1.76 -18.09 -22.74
N LYS A 187 0.90 -18.43 -23.69
CA LYS A 187 0.15 -19.70 -23.68
C LYS A 187 1.03 -20.96 -23.52
N GLU A 188 2.21 -20.98 -24.13
CA GLU A 188 3.14 -22.11 -24.05
C GLU A 188 4.05 -22.07 -22.80
N LYS A 189 4.03 -20.96 -22.08
CA LYS A 189 4.87 -20.70 -20.89
C LYS A 189 4.08 -20.75 -19.59
N ILE A 190 2.76 -20.98 -19.67
CA ILE A 190 1.92 -21.13 -18.48
C ILE A 190 2.25 -22.43 -17.80
N ILE A 191 2.79 -22.35 -16.57
CA ILE A 191 3.08 -23.52 -15.74
C ILE A 191 2.05 -23.73 -14.62
N TYR A 192 1.20 -22.72 -14.39
CA TYR A 192 0.08 -22.78 -13.46
C TYR A 192 -1.04 -21.86 -13.91
N GLU A 193 -2.27 -22.33 -13.75
CA GLU A 193 -3.47 -21.54 -13.98
C GLU A 193 -4.58 -21.97 -13.04
N ASP A 194 -5.26 -20.97 -12.45
CA ASP A 194 -6.53 -21.14 -11.76
C ASP A 194 -7.51 -19.99 -12.11
N ASP A 195 -8.63 -19.87 -11.40
CA ASP A 195 -9.66 -18.85 -11.66
C ASP A 195 -9.16 -17.41 -11.44
N SER A 196 -8.06 -17.24 -10.72
CA SER A 196 -7.56 -15.94 -10.27
C SER A 196 -6.20 -15.55 -10.83
N GLU A 197 -5.33 -16.54 -11.06
CA GLU A 197 -3.93 -16.30 -11.41
C GLU A 197 -3.45 -17.13 -12.60
N PHE A 198 -2.42 -16.59 -13.30
CA PHE A 198 -1.50 -17.33 -14.15
C PHE A 198 -0.09 -17.28 -13.57
N VAL A 199 0.72 -18.32 -13.75
CA VAL A 199 2.17 -18.26 -13.54
C VAL A 199 2.87 -18.63 -14.84
N TYR A 200 3.77 -17.76 -15.25
CA TYR A 200 4.61 -17.94 -16.44
C TYR A 200 6.05 -18.16 -16.01
N GLU A 201 6.74 -19.09 -16.67
CA GLU A 201 8.19 -19.25 -16.62
C GLU A 201 8.84 -18.42 -17.73
N ILE A 202 9.96 -17.73 -17.43
CA ILE A 202 10.62 -16.82 -18.37
C ILE A 202 12.11 -17.06 -18.53
#